data_7fd846aff462104a55a1d4e61486e30f
#
_entry.id   7fd846aff462104a55a1d4e61486e30f
#
_cell.length_a   1.000
_cell.length_b   1.000
_cell.length_c   1.000
_cell.angle_alpha   90.00
_cell.angle_beta   90.00
_cell.angle_gamma   90.00
#
_symmetry.space_group_name_H-M   'P 1'
#
loop_
_entity.id
_entity.type
_entity.pdbx_description
1 polymer ?
#
loop_
_entity_poly.entity_id
_entity_poly.type
_entity_poly.pdbx_seq_one_letter_code
_entity_poly.pdbx_strand_id
1 'polypeptide(L)'
;KPGAGLGVSTGWILRNALRKHGVEAMGGVTYEHIDDAGLHIVADGMPKVIAADTIVLCTGQEPERTLAQELAARGVPVTMIGGAKEAAELDALRAIDEGVRLAQDL
;
A
#
# COMPACT_ATOMS: atom_id res chain seq x y z
N LYS A 1 8.98 -7.68 5.15
CA LYS A 1 10.31 -7.06 5.09
C LYS A 1 10.30 -5.97 4.02
N PRO A 2 11.08 -4.87 4.12
CA PRO A 2 11.09 -3.81 3.13
C PRO A 2 11.31 -4.34 1.71
N GLY A 3 10.46 -3.89 0.75
CA GLY A 3 10.54 -4.31 -0.65
C GLY A 3 10.23 -5.79 -0.88
N ALA A 4 9.29 -6.37 -0.16
CA ALA A 4 8.93 -7.79 -0.28
C ALA A 4 8.43 -8.16 -1.70
N GLY A 5 7.73 -7.26 -2.38
CA GLY A 5 7.22 -7.45 -3.75
C GLY A 5 8.22 -7.15 -4.86
N LEU A 6 9.41 -6.63 -4.52
CA LEU A 6 10.44 -6.31 -5.53
C LEU A 6 11.19 -7.55 -6.02
N GLY A 7 11.62 -7.52 -7.27
CA GLY A 7 12.50 -8.54 -7.81
C GLY A 7 13.78 -8.72 -6.96
N VAL A 8 14.32 -9.92 -6.94
CA VAL A 8 15.38 -10.34 -6.00
C VAL A 8 16.57 -9.38 -5.97
N SER A 9 17.11 -9.02 -7.15
CA SER A 9 18.27 -8.11 -7.29
C SER A 9 17.94 -6.69 -6.85
N THR A 10 16.81 -6.13 -7.30
CA THR A 10 16.38 -4.77 -6.95
C THR A 10 16.13 -4.67 -5.43
N GLY A 11 15.43 -5.64 -4.86
CA GLY A 11 15.17 -5.67 -3.43
C GLY A 11 16.46 -5.81 -2.60
N TRP A 12 17.46 -6.55 -3.09
CA TRP A 12 18.77 -6.65 -2.44
C TRP A 12 19.53 -5.33 -2.45
N ILE A 13 19.58 -4.65 -3.60
CA ILE A 13 20.26 -3.36 -3.76
C ILE A 13 19.64 -2.31 -2.83
N LEU A 14 18.32 -2.17 -2.83
CA LEU A 14 17.61 -1.20 -2.00
C LEU A 14 17.80 -1.47 -0.50
N ARG A 15 17.68 -2.72 -0.06
CA ARG A 15 17.91 -3.06 1.36
C ARG A 15 19.36 -2.80 1.78
N ASN A 16 20.31 -2.99 0.87
CA ASN A 16 21.71 -2.68 1.14
C ASN A 16 21.94 -1.17 1.26
N ALA A 17 21.30 -0.37 0.41
CA ALA A 17 21.33 1.09 0.49
C ALA A 17 20.73 1.58 1.83
N LEU A 18 19.55 1.10 2.22
CA LEU A 18 18.94 1.44 3.50
C LEU A 18 19.89 1.15 4.69
N ARG A 19 20.49 -0.05 4.68
CA ARG A 19 21.44 -0.44 5.75
C ARG A 19 22.69 0.45 5.79
N LYS A 20 23.24 0.81 4.61
CA LYS A 20 24.39 1.72 4.52
C LYS A 20 24.09 3.11 5.08
N HIS A 21 22.87 3.57 4.97
CA HIS A 21 22.40 4.84 5.51
C HIS A 21 21.88 4.75 6.94
N GLY A 22 22.09 3.64 7.63
CA GLY A 22 21.67 3.47 9.02
C GLY A 22 20.16 3.38 9.22
N VAL A 23 19.39 3.10 8.16
CA VAL A 23 17.93 2.95 8.29
C VAL A 23 17.59 1.63 8.97
N GLU A 24 16.93 1.72 10.11
CA GLU A 24 16.42 0.55 10.82
C GLU A 24 15.13 0.05 10.15
N ALA A 25 15.00 -1.26 10.02
CA ALA A 25 13.81 -1.89 9.48
C ALA A 25 13.19 -2.80 10.55
N MET A 26 11.95 -2.52 10.91
CA MET A 26 11.14 -3.34 11.80
C MET A 26 10.03 -4.03 11.02
N GLY A 27 9.79 -5.30 11.29
CA GLY A 27 8.66 -6.05 10.77
C GLY A 27 7.79 -6.55 11.90
N GLY A 28 6.57 -7.02 11.58
CA GLY A 28 5.66 -7.57 12.60
C GLY A 28 5.17 -6.54 13.62
N VAL A 29 5.08 -5.27 13.19
CA VAL A 29 4.59 -4.18 14.04
C VAL A 29 3.10 -3.94 13.80
N THR A 30 2.39 -3.59 14.87
CA THR A 30 1.04 -3.04 14.82
C THR A 30 1.12 -1.55 15.16
N TYR A 31 0.54 -0.71 14.31
CA TYR A 31 0.46 0.73 14.55
C TYR A 31 -0.71 1.03 15.47
N GLU A 32 -0.51 1.87 16.48
CA GLU A 32 -1.55 2.26 17.41
C GLU A 32 -2.02 3.69 17.16
N HIS A 33 -1.17 4.67 17.41
CA HIS A 33 -1.48 6.08 17.19
C HIS A 33 -0.22 6.91 17.04
N ILE A 34 -0.38 8.19 16.68
CA ILE A 34 0.67 9.19 16.60
C ILE A 34 0.29 10.33 17.57
N ASP A 35 1.25 10.77 18.36
CA ASP A 35 1.13 11.94 19.24
C ASP A 35 2.45 12.74 19.28
N ASP A 36 2.55 13.68 20.20
CA ASP A 36 3.76 14.53 20.35
C ASP A 36 5.03 13.75 20.76
N ALA A 37 4.89 12.54 21.28
CA ALA A 37 6.01 11.66 21.62
C ALA A 37 6.51 10.87 20.39
N GLY A 38 5.72 10.78 19.33
CA GLY A 38 6.05 10.08 18.10
C GLY A 38 5.03 9.02 17.67
N LEU A 39 5.49 7.96 17.01
CA LEU A 39 4.68 6.85 16.55
C LEU A 39 4.65 5.73 17.60
N HIS A 40 3.47 5.44 18.12
CA HIS A 40 3.21 4.33 19.03
C HIS A 40 2.93 3.05 18.26
N ILE A 41 3.68 2.02 18.57
CA ILE A 41 3.59 0.70 17.94
C ILE A 41 3.59 -0.41 18.99
N VAL A 42 3.12 -1.58 18.61
CA VAL A 42 3.41 -2.84 19.30
C VAL A 42 4.36 -3.65 18.43
N ALA A 43 5.52 -4.00 18.96
CA ALA A 43 6.52 -4.83 18.31
C ALA A 43 6.82 -6.04 19.21
N ASP A 44 6.74 -7.25 18.67
CA ASP A 44 6.90 -8.51 19.42
C ASP A 44 6.02 -8.60 20.68
N GLY A 45 4.80 -8.05 20.61
CA GLY A 45 3.85 -8.02 21.71
C GLY A 45 4.13 -6.96 22.78
N MET A 46 5.13 -6.11 22.60
CA MET A 46 5.50 -5.06 23.55
C MET A 46 5.26 -3.67 22.96
N PRO A 47 4.65 -2.74 23.74
CA PRO A 47 4.49 -1.36 23.35
C PRO A 47 5.86 -0.67 23.18
N LYS A 48 6.00 0.10 22.12
CA LYS A 48 7.19 0.90 21.83
C LYS A 48 6.79 2.24 21.21
N VAL A 49 7.49 3.30 21.58
CA VAL A 49 7.35 4.62 20.96
C VAL A 49 8.59 4.88 20.10
N ILE A 50 8.34 5.23 18.84
CA ILE A 50 9.38 5.70 17.92
C ILE A 50 9.32 7.20 17.89
N ALA A 51 10.26 7.85 18.58
CA ALA A 51 10.40 9.30 18.55
C ALA A 51 10.81 9.75 17.14
N ALA A 52 10.01 10.62 16.53
CA ALA A 52 10.27 11.14 15.19
C ALA A 52 9.60 12.51 15.03
N ASP A 53 10.32 13.45 14.42
CA ASP A 53 9.79 14.78 14.09
C ASP A 53 8.90 14.76 12.84
N THR A 54 9.11 13.76 11.98
CA THR A 54 8.33 13.59 10.74
C THR A 54 8.02 12.12 10.51
N ILE A 55 6.75 11.83 10.24
CA ILE A 55 6.27 10.48 9.94
C ILE A 55 5.68 10.50 8.54
N VAL A 56 6.17 9.62 7.66
CA VAL A 56 5.66 9.44 6.30
C VAL A 56 4.90 8.13 6.21
N LEU A 57 3.59 8.22 5.94
CA LEU A 57 2.72 7.05 5.80
C LEU A 57 2.77 6.52 4.37
N CYS A 58 3.31 5.31 4.21
CA CYS A 58 3.36 4.57 2.95
C CYS A 58 2.71 3.18 3.12
N THR A 59 1.53 3.15 3.73
CA THR A 59 0.86 1.93 4.21
C THR A 59 -0.02 1.25 3.17
N GLY A 60 0.06 1.68 1.92
CA GLY A 60 -0.73 1.17 0.81
C GLY A 60 -1.82 2.13 0.35
N GLN A 61 -2.73 1.63 -0.46
CA GLN A 61 -3.83 2.38 -1.04
C GLN A 61 -5.13 1.60 -0.86
N GLU A 62 -6.24 2.32 -0.69
CA GLU A 62 -7.58 1.74 -0.69
C GLU A 62 -8.28 2.04 -2.01
N PRO A 63 -9.12 1.13 -2.52
CA PRO A 63 -9.84 1.35 -3.75
C PRO A 63 -10.94 2.40 -3.56
N GLU A 64 -10.91 3.46 -4.40
CA GLU A 64 -11.97 4.46 -4.43
C GLU A 64 -13.16 3.94 -5.26
N ARG A 65 -14.33 3.81 -4.64
CA ARG A 65 -15.53 3.19 -5.21
C ARG A 65 -16.78 4.05 -5.13
N THR A 66 -16.68 5.29 -4.67
CA THR A 66 -17.83 6.18 -4.45
C THR A 66 -18.67 6.33 -5.72
N LEU A 67 -18.04 6.62 -6.86
CA LEU A 67 -18.74 6.74 -8.13
C LEU A 67 -19.46 5.43 -8.54
N ALA A 68 -18.83 4.29 -8.34
CA ALA A 68 -19.45 3.00 -8.69
C ALA A 68 -20.69 2.74 -7.84
N GLN A 69 -20.64 3.07 -6.54
CA GLN A 69 -21.77 2.95 -5.64
C GLN A 69 -22.93 3.89 -6.02
N GLU A 70 -22.62 5.15 -6.37
CA GLU A 70 -23.62 6.14 -6.81
C GLU A 70 -24.33 5.71 -8.11
N LEU A 71 -23.56 5.21 -9.08
CA LEU A 71 -24.11 4.71 -10.35
C LEU A 71 -24.97 3.46 -10.15
N ALA A 72 -24.51 2.53 -9.33
CA ALA A 72 -25.28 1.33 -8.99
C ALA A 72 -26.60 1.68 -8.28
N ALA A 73 -26.59 2.65 -7.39
CA ALA A 73 -27.82 3.14 -6.72
C ALA A 73 -28.83 3.74 -7.70
N ARG A 74 -28.37 4.22 -8.87
CA ARG A 74 -29.22 4.72 -9.98
C ARG A 74 -29.61 3.63 -11.00
N GLY A 75 -29.24 2.37 -10.73
CA GLY A 75 -29.51 1.25 -11.64
C GLY A 75 -28.62 1.21 -12.89
N VAL A 76 -27.51 1.96 -12.89
CA VAL A 76 -26.55 1.94 -14.00
C VAL A 76 -25.59 0.78 -13.81
N PRO A 77 -25.46 -0.15 -14.78
CA PRO A 77 -24.47 -1.22 -14.71
C PRO A 77 -23.04 -0.65 -14.65
N VAL A 78 -22.25 -1.15 -13.73
CA VAL A 78 -20.86 -0.69 -13.52
C VAL A 78 -19.92 -1.88 -13.44
N THR A 79 -18.86 -1.86 -14.23
CA THR A 79 -17.75 -2.80 -14.11
C THR A 79 -16.52 -2.07 -13.56
N MET A 80 -16.01 -2.54 -12.43
CA MET A 80 -14.81 -1.96 -11.83
C MET A 80 -13.55 -2.68 -12.33
N ILE A 81 -12.53 -1.89 -12.72
CA ILE A 81 -11.21 -2.37 -13.15
C ILE A 81 -10.10 -1.56 -12.49
N GLY A 82 -8.87 -2.03 -12.59
CA GLY A 82 -7.70 -1.33 -12.07
C GLY A 82 -7.78 -1.02 -10.57
N GLY A 83 -7.38 0.20 -10.19
CA GLY A 83 -7.34 0.63 -8.80
C GLY A 83 -8.69 0.71 -8.10
N ALA A 84 -9.79 0.94 -8.83
CA ALA A 84 -11.15 0.93 -8.26
C ALA A 84 -11.60 -0.48 -7.86
N LYS A 85 -11.13 -1.51 -8.57
CA LYS A 85 -11.36 -2.93 -8.24
C LYS A 85 -10.47 -3.36 -7.08
N GLU A 86 -9.17 -3.13 -7.21
CA GLU A 86 -8.14 -3.49 -6.24
C GLU A 86 -6.98 -2.50 -6.31
N ALA A 87 -6.77 -1.74 -5.24
CA ALA A 87 -5.73 -0.72 -5.19
C ALA A 87 -4.35 -1.28 -4.83
N ALA A 88 -4.29 -2.44 -4.16
CA ALA A 88 -3.04 -3.06 -3.74
C ALA A 88 -2.17 -3.43 -4.95
N GLU A 89 -0.88 -3.06 -4.87
CA GLU A 89 0.13 -3.40 -5.90
C GLU A 89 -0.31 -3.08 -7.34
N LEU A 90 -1.07 -1.99 -7.52
CA LEU A 90 -1.50 -1.56 -8.84
C LEU A 90 -0.29 -1.08 -9.65
N ASP A 91 -0.07 -1.72 -10.79
CA ASP A 91 0.89 -1.27 -11.80
C ASP A 91 0.19 -1.00 -13.15
N ALA A 92 0.93 -0.37 -14.06
CA ALA A 92 0.42 -0.06 -15.39
C ALA A 92 0.04 -1.32 -16.19
N LEU A 93 0.77 -2.41 -15.99
CA LEU A 93 0.54 -3.67 -16.71
C LEU A 93 -0.83 -4.26 -16.34
N ARG A 94 -1.13 -4.38 -15.04
CA ARG A 94 -2.42 -4.89 -14.58
C ARG A 94 -3.58 -4.00 -15.00
N ALA A 95 -3.43 -2.67 -14.86
CA ALA A 95 -4.47 -1.73 -15.25
C ALA A 95 -4.81 -1.79 -16.75
N ILE A 96 -3.80 -1.89 -17.62
CA ILE A 96 -3.96 -2.00 -19.06
C ILE A 96 -4.57 -3.36 -19.44
N ASP A 97 -4.09 -4.46 -18.87
CA ASP A 97 -4.59 -5.82 -19.16
C ASP A 97 -6.07 -5.95 -18.78
N GLU A 98 -6.47 -5.47 -17.61
CA GLU A 98 -7.89 -5.48 -17.19
C GLU A 98 -8.76 -4.64 -18.13
N GLY A 99 -8.27 -3.47 -18.59
CA GLY A 99 -8.98 -2.62 -19.55
C GLY A 99 -9.17 -3.29 -20.91
N VAL A 100 -8.10 -3.92 -21.42
CA VAL A 100 -8.16 -4.64 -22.71
C VAL A 100 -9.11 -5.82 -22.63
N ARG A 101 -9.08 -6.62 -21.56
CA ARG A 101 -9.99 -7.78 -21.39
C ARG A 101 -11.43 -7.33 -21.32
N LEU A 102 -11.72 -6.30 -20.52
CA LEU A 102 -13.09 -5.78 -20.44
C LEU A 102 -13.61 -5.31 -21.81
N ALA A 103 -12.77 -4.62 -22.60
CA ALA A 103 -13.16 -4.13 -23.92
C ALA A 103 -13.42 -5.27 -24.93
N GLN A 104 -12.85 -6.46 -24.72
CA GLN A 104 -13.09 -7.64 -25.56
C GLN A 104 -14.40 -8.36 -25.19
N ASP A 105 -14.90 -8.18 -23.97
CA ASP A 105 -16.11 -8.82 -23.45
C ASP A 105 -17.36 -7.94 -23.64
N LEU A 106 -17.23 -6.72 -24.16
CA LEU A 106 -18.32 -5.78 -24.47
C LEU A 106 -18.81 -5.93 -25.92
#